data_1f8269d5850f79fa5dac64d94298a484
#
_entry.id   1f8269d5850f79fa5dac64d94298a484
#
_cell.length_a   1.000
_cell.length_b   1.000
_cell.length_c   1.000
_cell.angle_alpha   90.00
_cell.angle_beta   90.00
_cell.angle_gamma   90.00
#
_symmetry.space_group_name_H-M   'P 1'
#
loop_
_entity.id
_entity.type
_entity.pdbx_description
1 polymer ?
#
loop_
_entity_poly.entity_id
_entity_poly.type
_entity_poly.pdbx_seq_one_letter_code
_entity_poly.pdbx_strand_id
1 'polypeptide(L)'
;MKNLFYSLFILLLSVSLTYGGCGSCNVSNQKVMTPSGNFVTKIGEKGAVNGLVLASCGMCNFGMKNKRGCSLAIQINDIAYDVKGTDIDDHGDSHAKNGFCNAIRVAQVNGKINKNIFKADSFVIQNK
;
A
#
# COMPACT_ATOMS: atom_id res chain seq x y z
N MET A 1 -38.01 -2.95 52.02
CA MET A 1 -37.01 -2.09 51.39
C MET A 1 -35.76 -2.84 50.91
N LYS A 2 -35.39 -4.00 51.45
CA LYS A 2 -34.22 -4.77 50.98
C LYS A 2 -34.40 -5.39 49.59
N ASN A 3 -35.61 -5.73 49.20
CA ASN A 3 -35.86 -6.41 47.89
C ASN A 3 -35.89 -5.47 46.71
N LEU A 4 -36.01 -4.15 46.93
CA LEU A 4 -36.03 -3.16 45.86
C LEU A 4 -34.63 -2.89 45.28
N PHE A 5 -33.63 -3.02 46.15
CA PHE A 5 -32.20 -2.85 45.72
C PHE A 5 -31.69 -4.03 44.90
N TYR A 6 -32.17 -5.25 45.18
CA TYR A 6 -31.79 -6.43 44.39
C TYR A 6 -32.40 -6.42 42.99
N SER A 7 -33.63 -5.89 42.84
CA SER A 7 -34.29 -5.76 41.55
C SER A 7 -33.60 -4.72 40.64
N LEU A 8 -33.08 -3.63 41.24
CA LEU A 8 -32.37 -2.60 40.50
C LEU A 8 -30.96 -3.04 40.05
N PHE A 9 -30.32 -3.92 40.84
CA PHE A 9 -28.99 -4.42 40.54
C PHE A 9 -28.98 -5.45 39.40
N ILE A 10 -30.06 -6.25 39.26
CA ILE A 10 -30.20 -7.22 38.17
C ILE A 10 -30.50 -6.54 36.84
N LEU A 11 -31.13 -5.36 36.85
CA LEU A 11 -31.44 -4.62 35.62
C LEU A 11 -30.22 -3.96 34.99
N LEU A 12 -29.12 -3.77 35.76
CA LEU A 12 -27.89 -3.12 35.28
C LEU A 12 -26.88 -4.09 34.65
N LEU A 13 -27.12 -5.42 34.74
CA LEU A 13 -26.20 -6.42 34.17
C LEU A 13 -26.57 -6.88 32.75
N SER A 14 -27.60 -6.34 32.15
CA SER A 14 -28.01 -6.70 30.78
C SER A 14 -27.55 -5.73 29.70
N VAL A 15 -26.45 -5.01 29.92
CA VAL A 15 -25.76 -4.33 28.82
C VAL A 15 -24.97 -5.37 28.06
N SER A 16 -25.63 -6.05 27.16
CA SER A 16 -24.98 -6.89 26.15
C SER A 16 -24.08 -6.01 25.32
N LEU A 17 -22.77 -6.20 25.46
CA LEU A 17 -21.80 -5.69 24.50
C LEU A 17 -22.10 -6.35 23.15
N THR A 18 -22.89 -5.70 22.33
CA THR A 18 -22.92 -6.01 20.91
C THR A 18 -21.66 -5.44 20.30
N TYR A 19 -20.60 -6.21 20.31
CA TYR A 19 -19.48 -5.98 19.41
C TYR A 19 -20.01 -6.20 18.00
N GLY A 20 -20.34 -5.11 17.33
CA GLY A 20 -20.57 -5.12 15.91
C GLY A 20 -19.28 -5.50 15.20
N GLY A 21 -19.06 -6.81 15.02
CA GLY A 21 -18.04 -7.31 14.13
C GLY A 21 -18.37 -6.83 12.71
N CYS A 22 -17.54 -6.02 12.09
CA CYS A 22 -17.52 -5.81 10.65
C CYS A 22 -17.21 -7.15 9.96
N GLY A 23 -18.14 -8.08 10.01
CA GLY A 23 -18.08 -9.30 9.25
C GLY A 23 -18.71 -9.09 7.90
N SER A 24 -18.00 -8.56 6.95
CA SER A 24 -18.25 -8.79 5.53
C SER A 24 -17.14 -8.18 4.67
N CYS A 25 -15.89 -8.51 4.96
CA CYS A 25 -14.91 -8.54 3.89
C CYS A 25 -15.18 -9.85 3.12
N ASN A 26 -16.01 -9.77 2.10
CA ASN A 26 -16.08 -10.82 1.09
C ASN A 26 -14.72 -10.84 0.38
N VAL A 27 -13.79 -11.56 0.97
CA VAL A 27 -12.55 -11.95 0.29
C VAL A 27 -13.00 -12.98 -0.74
N SER A 28 -13.44 -12.50 -1.90
CA SER A 28 -13.51 -13.33 -3.09
C SER A 28 -12.12 -13.96 -3.22
N ASN A 29 -12.06 -15.28 -3.38
CA ASN A 29 -10.86 -16.09 -3.60
C ASN A 29 -10.10 -15.63 -4.86
N GLN A 30 -9.60 -14.41 -4.86
CA GLN A 30 -8.54 -14.02 -5.74
C GLN A 30 -7.29 -14.68 -5.17
N LYS A 31 -6.80 -15.68 -5.88
CA LYS A 31 -5.49 -16.28 -5.67
C LYS A 31 -4.49 -15.12 -5.59
N VAL A 32 -4.18 -14.68 -4.36
CA VAL A 32 -3.15 -13.69 -4.12
C VAL A 32 -1.85 -14.36 -4.54
N MET A 33 -1.41 -14.07 -5.75
CA MET A 33 -0.07 -14.46 -6.17
C MET A 33 0.90 -13.65 -5.31
N THR A 34 1.45 -14.28 -4.29
CA THR A 34 2.54 -13.70 -3.52
C THR A 34 3.71 -13.46 -4.47
N PRO A 35 4.18 -12.22 -4.60
CA PRO A 35 5.34 -11.93 -5.44
C PRO A 35 6.53 -12.76 -4.97
N SER A 36 7.21 -13.40 -5.91
CA SER A 36 8.42 -14.17 -5.59
C SER A 36 9.60 -13.20 -5.42
N GLY A 37 10.05 -13.02 -4.20
CA GLY A 37 11.19 -12.16 -3.88
C GLY A 37 11.09 -11.49 -2.52
N ASN A 38 12.16 -10.80 -2.12
CA ASN A 38 12.20 -10.06 -0.87
C ASN A 38 11.94 -8.58 -1.09
N PHE A 39 11.05 -8.02 -0.26
CA PHE A 39 10.84 -6.58 -0.24
C PHE A 39 12.10 -5.84 0.26
N VAL A 40 12.39 -4.74 -0.41
CA VAL A 40 13.47 -3.85 0.00
C VAL A 40 13.06 -3.14 1.30
N THR A 41 13.79 -3.42 2.37
CA THR A 41 13.61 -2.80 3.68
C THR A 41 14.75 -1.85 4.05
N LYS A 42 15.85 -1.89 3.29
CA LYS A 42 17.01 -1.01 3.48
C LYS A 42 17.58 -0.59 2.13
N ILE A 43 17.91 0.69 2.03
CA ILE A 43 18.65 1.21 0.88
C ILE A 43 20.12 0.85 1.10
N GLY A 44 20.72 0.26 0.09
CA GLY A 44 22.12 -0.16 0.11
C GLY A 44 23.11 0.99 0.05
N GLU A 45 24.38 0.65 0.04
CA GLU A 45 25.45 1.65 -0.09
C GLU A 45 25.27 2.48 -1.38
N LYS A 46 25.59 3.76 -1.28
CA LYS A 46 25.47 4.73 -2.39
C LYS A 46 24.06 4.78 -3.02
N GLY A 47 23.03 4.45 -2.22
CA GLY A 47 21.64 4.50 -2.65
C GLY A 47 21.17 3.30 -3.46
N ALA A 48 21.90 2.18 -3.49
CA ALA A 48 21.55 1.01 -4.27
C ALA A 48 20.24 0.38 -3.78
N VAL A 49 19.35 0.04 -4.72
CA VAL A 49 18.08 -0.64 -4.50
C VAL A 49 17.96 -1.81 -5.46
N ASN A 50 17.76 -3.01 -4.92
CA ASN A 50 17.50 -4.21 -5.71
C ASN A 50 16.53 -5.12 -4.95
N GLY A 51 15.34 -5.34 -5.49
CA GLY A 51 14.33 -6.18 -4.88
C GLY A 51 12.91 -5.73 -5.19
N LEU A 52 11.95 -6.25 -4.42
CA LEU A 52 10.55 -5.87 -4.53
C LEU A 52 10.28 -4.55 -3.80
N VAL A 53 9.49 -3.70 -4.44
CA VAL A 53 9.02 -2.44 -3.87
C VAL A 53 7.53 -2.25 -4.17
N LEU A 54 6.86 -1.40 -3.41
CA LEU A 54 5.54 -0.89 -3.78
C LEU A 54 5.70 0.21 -4.81
N ALA A 55 4.87 0.19 -5.84
CA ALA A 55 4.88 1.16 -6.93
C ALA A 55 3.47 1.68 -7.22
N SER A 56 3.33 2.97 -7.45
CA SER A 56 2.06 3.60 -7.76
C SER A 56 2.25 5.03 -8.28
N CYS A 57 1.14 5.71 -8.58
CA CYS A 57 1.16 7.16 -8.77
C CYS A 57 1.50 7.85 -7.45
N GLY A 58 2.57 8.63 -7.43
CA GLY A 58 3.05 9.30 -6.23
C GLY A 58 2.02 10.23 -5.61
N MET A 59 1.30 10.99 -6.41
CA MET A 59 0.23 11.88 -5.93
C MET A 59 -0.99 11.13 -5.42
N CYS A 60 -1.46 10.13 -6.19
CA CYS A 60 -2.74 9.48 -5.91
C CYS A 60 -2.68 8.58 -4.68
N ASN A 61 -1.58 7.85 -4.49
CA ASN A 61 -1.51 6.78 -3.49
C ASN A 61 -0.40 6.94 -2.45
N PHE A 62 0.63 7.76 -2.71
CA PHE A 62 1.74 7.96 -1.76
C PHE A 62 1.81 9.38 -1.17
N GLY A 63 0.79 10.22 -1.43
CA GLY A 63 0.68 11.55 -0.85
C GLY A 63 1.78 12.54 -1.27
N MET A 64 2.48 12.27 -2.36
CA MET A 64 3.52 13.15 -2.87
C MET A 64 2.92 14.43 -3.44
N LYS A 65 3.47 15.58 -3.06
CA LYS A 65 3.09 16.87 -3.64
C LYS A 65 3.91 17.12 -4.89
N ASN A 66 3.44 16.62 -6.02
CA ASN A 66 4.15 16.82 -7.28
C ASN A 66 3.48 17.92 -8.12
N LYS A 67 4.23 18.94 -8.50
CA LYS A 67 3.73 20.06 -9.33
C LYS A 67 3.44 19.66 -10.79
N ARG A 68 3.90 18.50 -11.23
CA ARG A 68 3.79 18.02 -12.60
C ARG A 68 2.64 17.06 -12.85
N GLY A 69 1.82 16.77 -11.83
CA GLY A 69 0.72 15.83 -11.93
C GLY A 69 1.13 14.40 -11.58
N CYS A 70 0.41 13.43 -12.13
CA CYS A 70 0.68 12.00 -11.88
C CYS A 70 2.07 11.62 -12.39
N SER A 71 2.87 11.01 -11.54
CA SER A 71 4.18 10.45 -11.86
C SER A 71 4.35 9.10 -11.18
N LEU A 72 5.11 8.21 -11.79
CA LEU A 72 5.45 6.93 -11.20
C LEU A 72 6.33 7.16 -9.97
N ALA A 73 6.00 6.48 -8.88
CA ALA A 73 6.78 6.50 -7.67
C ALA A 73 6.91 5.09 -7.08
N ILE A 74 7.97 4.86 -6.34
CA ILE A 74 8.13 3.67 -5.49
C ILE A 74 8.10 4.08 -4.02
N GLN A 75 7.71 3.14 -3.15
CA GLN A 75 7.73 3.34 -1.71
C GLN A 75 8.58 2.26 -1.03
N ILE A 76 9.48 2.69 -0.15
CA ILE A 76 10.32 1.86 0.70
C ILE A 76 10.23 2.40 2.12
N ASN A 77 9.77 1.57 3.08
CA ASN A 77 9.59 1.97 4.50
C ASN A 77 8.82 3.30 4.66
N ASP A 78 7.67 3.40 3.99
CA ASP A 78 6.77 4.56 4.00
C ASP A 78 7.36 5.86 3.42
N ILE A 79 8.55 5.80 2.83
CA ILE A 79 9.15 6.92 2.11
C ILE A 79 8.96 6.72 0.61
N ALA A 80 8.36 7.70 -0.04
CA ALA A 80 8.12 7.66 -1.49
C ALA A 80 9.23 8.38 -2.26
N TYR A 81 9.61 7.80 -3.40
CA TYR A 81 10.65 8.30 -4.29
C TYR A 81 10.10 8.40 -5.71
N ASP A 82 10.27 9.55 -6.37
CA ASP A 82 9.96 9.70 -7.80
C ASP A 82 10.82 8.76 -8.64
N VAL A 83 10.21 8.08 -9.61
CA VAL A 83 10.92 7.19 -10.53
C VAL A 83 11.42 7.97 -11.75
N LYS A 84 12.63 7.68 -12.18
CA LYS A 84 13.23 8.10 -13.45
C LYS A 84 13.81 6.88 -14.16
N GLY A 85 13.78 6.89 -15.50
CA GLY A 85 14.24 5.79 -16.34
C GLY A 85 13.09 4.96 -16.92
N THR A 86 11.88 5.11 -16.39
CA THR A 86 10.61 4.64 -16.96
C THR A 86 9.49 5.57 -16.51
N ASP A 87 8.40 5.61 -17.25
CA ASP A 87 7.26 6.50 -16.97
C ASP A 87 6.02 5.69 -16.54
N ILE A 88 5.04 6.40 -15.99
CA ILE A 88 3.81 5.77 -15.45
C ILE A 88 3.00 5.08 -16.56
N ASP A 89 3.03 5.63 -17.77
CA ASP A 89 2.27 5.12 -18.92
C ASP A 89 3.02 4.04 -19.74
N ASP A 90 4.31 3.80 -19.45
CA ASP A 90 5.08 2.70 -20.06
C ASP A 90 4.56 1.31 -19.63
N HIS A 91 3.74 1.27 -18.58
CA HIS A 91 3.27 0.03 -17.95
C HIS A 91 1.77 -0.23 -18.16
N GLY A 92 1.17 0.41 -19.16
CA GLY A 92 -0.25 0.33 -19.48
C GLY A 92 -1.03 1.56 -19.02
N ASP A 93 -2.35 1.55 -19.23
CA ASP A 93 -3.21 2.68 -18.86
C ASP A 93 -3.18 2.92 -17.34
N SER A 94 -2.59 4.04 -16.96
CA SER A 94 -2.44 4.44 -15.55
C SER A 94 -3.78 4.70 -14.86
N HIS A 95 -4.86 4.98 -15.59
CA HIS A 95 -6.21 5.22 -15.09
C HIS A 95 -7.12 3.99 -15.14
N ALA A 96 -6.67 2.87 -15.71
CA ALA A 96 -7.40 1.61 -15.65
C ALA A 96 -7.65 1.17 -14.19
N LYS A 97 -8.61 0.27 -13.98
CA LYS A 97 -8.97 -0.22 -12.64
C LYS A 97 -7.76 -0.73 -11.84
N ASN A 98 -6.80 -1.35 -12.49
CA ASN A 98 -5.54 -1.83 -11.92
C ASN A 98 -4.33 -0.96 -12.31
N GLY A 99 -4.57 0.21 -12.90
CA GLY A 99 -3.53 1.18 -13.24
C GLY A 99 -2.96 1.88 -12.00
N PHE A 100 -1.82 2.50 -12.15
CA PHE A 100 -1.09 3.11 -11.04
C PHE A 100 -1.82 4.28 -10.34
N CYS A 101 -2.77 4.93 -10.98
CA CYS A 101 -3.58 5.96 -10.33
C CYS A 101 -4.63 5.36 -9.37
N ASN A 102 -5.04 4.12 -9.60
CA ASN A 102 -6.10 3.45 -8.85
C ASN A 102 -5.61 2.31 -7.96
N ALA A 103 -4.37 1.83 -8.15
CA ALA A 103 -3.84 0.69 -7.43
C ALA A 103 -2.35 0.85 -7.07
N ILE A 104 -2.00 0.32 -5.90
CA ILE A 104 -0.60 0.09 -5.53
C ILE A 104 -0.23 -1.30 -6.03
N ARG A 105 0.88 -1.40 -6.75
CA ARG A 105 1.38 -2.63 -7.36
C ARG A 105 2.75 -2.99 -6.80
N VAL A 106 3.13 -4.24 -6.95
CA VAL A 106 4.48 -4.70 -6.60
C VAL A 106 5.34 -4.70 -7.86
N ALA A 107 6.52 -4.12 -7.77
CA ALA A 107 7.51 -4.12 -8.84
C ALA A 107 8.84 -4.71 -8.35
N GLN A 108 9.48 -5.52 -9.18
CA GLN A 108 10.87 -5.87 -9.04
C GLN A 108 11.70 -4.77 -9.68
N VAL A 109 12.58 -4.17 -8.91
CA VAL A 109 13.38 -3.04 -9.38
C VAL A 109 14.87 -3.26 -9.14
N ASN A 110 15.67 -2.65 -9.99
CA ASN A 110 17.11 -2.44 -9.79
C ASN A 110 17.43 -0.99 -10.16
N GLY A 111 18.23 -0.32 -9.34
CA GLY A 111 18.58 1.08 -9.58
C GLY A 111 19.21 1.74 -8.38
N LYS A 112 19.18 3.08 -8.37
CA LYS A 112 19.78 3.89 -7.30
C LYS A 112 18.88 5.04 -6.90
N ILE A 113 18.83 5.29 -5.60
CA ILE A 113 18.21 6.49 -5.03
C ILE A 113 19.28 7.55 -4.84
N ASN A 114 18.97 8.75 -5.33
CA ASN A 114 19.72 9.97 -5.04
C ASN A 114 18.71 11.04 -4.62
N LYS A 115 18.85 11.52 -3.41
CA LYS A 115 17.85 12.40 -2.77
C LYS A 115 16.46 11.72 -2.77
N ASN A 116 15.47 12.33 -3.41
CA ASN A 116 14.10 11.82 -3.50
C ASN A 116 13.78 11.18 -4.87
N ILE A 117 14.79 10.83 -5.65
CA ILE A 117 14.64 10.26 -6.99
C ILE A 117 15.26 8.87 -7.01
N PHE A 118 14.45 7.88 -7.40
CA PHE A 118 14.90 6.56 -7.76
C PHE A 118 15.16 6.52 -9.28
N LYS A 119 16.40 6.34 -9.68
CA LYS A 119 16.77 6.10 -11.07
C LYS A 119 16.77 4.60 -11.32
N ALA A 120 15.80 4.13 -12.09
CA ALA A 120 15.63 2.73 -12.44
C ALA A 120 16.60 2.34 -13.56
N ASP A 121 17.35 1.26 -13.33
CA ASP A 121 18.07 0.51 -14.37
C ASP A 121 17.16 -0.60 -14.92
N SER A 122 16.27 -1.15 -14.07
CA SER A 122 15.18 -2.05 -14.47
C SER A 122 13.96 -1.86 -13.57
N PHE A 123 12.78 -2.06 -14.15
CA PHE A 123 11.49 -1.95 -13.46
C PHE A 123 10.49 -2.94 -14.07
N VAL A 124 10.09 -3.95 -13.32
CA VAL A 124 9.22 -5.03 -13.79
C VAL A 124 8.08 -5.24 -12.82
N ILE A 125 6.84 -5.04 -13.29
CA ILE A 125 5.64 -5.28 -12.48
C ILE A 125 5.43 -6.77 -12.27
N GLN A 126 5.25 -7.17 -11.02
CA GLN A 126 5.14 -8.59 -10.65
C GLN A 126 3.74 -9.18 -10.84
N ASN A 127 2.70 -8.35 -10.97
CA ASN A 127 1.33 -8.82 -11.16
C ASN A 127 0.75 -8.23 -12.45
N LYS A 128 0.45 -9.10 -13.37
CA LYS A 128 -0.45 -8.81 -14.47
C LYS A 128 -1.87 -9.18 -14.08
#